data_358dcce5b5b0cbb8d4936a59e8c1490b
#
_entry.id   358dcce5b5b0cbb8d4936a59e8c1490b
#
_cell.length_a   1.000
_cell.length_b   1.000
_cell.length_c   1.000
_cell.angle_alpha   90.00
_cell.angle_beta   90.00
_cell.angle_gamma   90.00
#
_symmetry.space_group_name_H-M   'P 1'
#
loop_
_entity.id
_entity.type
_entity.pdbx_description
1 polymer ?
#
loop_
_entity_poly.entity_id
_entity_poly.type
_entity_poly.pdbx_seq_one_letter_code
_entity_poly.pdbx_strand_id
1 'polypeptide(L)'
;MGDGKRFLRPPGARPEKEFLARCLQCGQCAQVCIFDCIKMRRGFNFFVAGTPEINPREAPCHLCLRCSAICPSDALLDIPIEKVHMGYARLDRSKCYTWTGELMCRSCYERCPIKWRAMYLEGGMNPVITDQCAGCGLCEHVCPKGAIEVIPTRFQQTRTDSSEGA
;
A
#
# COMPACT_ATOMS: atom_id res chain seq x y z
N MET A 1 24.14 8.23 -1.60
CA MET A 1 23.00 8.74 -2.37
C MET A 1 21.98 7.65 -2.40
N GLY A 2 20.93 7.76 -1.60
CA GLY A 2 19.94 6.72 -1.44
C GLY A 2 19.11 6.56 -2.70
N ASP A 3 19.03 5.36 -3.20
CA ASP A 3 18.08 4.97 -4.23
C ASP A 3 16.66 5.29 -3.73
N GLY A 4 16.12 6.40 -4.22
CA GLY A 4 14.84 6.95 -3.80
C GLY A 4 13.63 6.16 -4.28
N LYS A 5 13.80 4.88 -4.64
CA LYS A 5 12.69 4.00 -5.00
C LYS A 5 11.78 3.81 -3.79
N ARG A 6 10.62 4.43 -3.88
CA ARG A 6 9.53 4.24 -2.93
C ARG A 6 8.99 2.83 -3.10
N PHE A 7 9.14 2.02 -2.09
CA PHE A 7 8.57 0.67 -2.02
C PHE A 7 7.68 0.57 -0.80
N LEU A 8 6.67 -0.28 -0.89
CA LEU A 8 5.80 -0.62 0.22
C LEU A 8 6.26 -1.94 0.86
N ARG A 9 6.05 -2.07 2.16
CA ARG A 9 6.10 -3.38 2.81
C ARG A 9 4.77 -4.10 2.59
N PRO A 10 4.77 -5.45 2.55
CA PRO A 10 3.53 -6.22 2.52
C PRO A 10 2.59 -5.87 3.68
N PRO A 11 1.27 -6.12 3.52
CA PRO A 11 0.31 -5.88 4.59
C PRO A 11 0.69 -6.63 5.87
N GLY A 12 0.42 -6.02 7.03
CA GLY A 12 0.78 -6.57 8.32
C GLY A 12 2.24 -6.38 8.74
N ALA A 13 3.07 -5.77 7.88
CA ALA A 13 4.47 -5.53 8.26
C ALA A 13 4.57 -4.70 9.53
N ARG A 14 5.43 -5.12 10.45
CA ARG A 14 5.77 -4.36 11.66
C ARG A 14 6.49 -3.05 11.31
N PRO A 15 6.64 -2.11 12.26
CA PRO A 15 7.51 -0.96 12.07
C PRO A 15 8.88 -1.37 11.52
N GLU A 16 9.45 -0.60 10.59
CA GLU A 16 10.59 -1.01 9.76
C GLU A 16 11.76 -1.61 10.57
N LYS A 17 12.09 -1.03 11.73
CA LYS A 17 13.16 -1.55 12.60
C LYS A 17 12.86 -2.95 13.13
N GLU A 18 11.63 -3.17 13.59
CA GLU A 18 11.20 -4.48 14.09
C GLU A 18 11.04 -5.49 12.95
N PHE A 19 10.51 -5.04 11.82
CA PHE A 19 10.36 -5.84 10.61
C PHE A 19 11.73 -6.38 10.16
N LEU A 20 12.74 -5.54 10.05
CA LEU A 20 14.09 -5.94 9.64
C LEU A 20 14.74 -6.89 10.64
N ALA A 21 14.49 -6.69 11.94
CA ALA A 21 15.04 -7.58 12.98
C ALA A 21 14.41 -8.98 12.97
N ARG A 22 13.16 -9.12 12.48
CA ARG A 22 12.41 -10.39 12.49
C ARG A 22 12.39 -11.10 11.13
N CYS A 23 12.52 -10.37 10.04
CA CYS A 23 12.38 -10.93 8.70
C CYS A 23 13.51 -11.93 8.39
N LEU A 24 13.14 -13.21 8.26
CA LEU A 24 14.07 -14.30 7.92
C LEU A 24 14.45 -14.31 6.43
N GLN A 25 13.94 -13.38 5.61
CA GLN A 25 14.21 -13.33 4.16
C GLN A 25 13.88 -14.64 3.42
N CYS A 26 12.99 -15.46 4.00
CA CYS A 26 12.67 -16.81 3.51
C CYS A 26 11.87 -16.84 2.19
N GLY A 27 11.30 -15.70 1.75
CA GLY A 27 10.58 -15.56 0.49
C GLY A 27 9.16 -16.15 0.48
N GLN A 28 8.67 -16.79 1.56
CA GLN A 28 7.35 -17.42 1.58
C GLN A 28 6.21 -16.43 1.27
N CYS A 29 6.32 -15.19 1.75
CA CYS A 29 5.34 -14.13 1.46
C CYS A 29 5.26 -13.79 -0.05
N ALA A 30 6.38 -13.87 -0.77
CA ALA A 30 6.41 -13.67 -2.20
C ALA A 30 5.83 -14.89 -2.94
N GLN A 31 6.15 -16.11 -2.52
CA GLN A 31 5.67 -17.34 -3.13
C GLN A 31 4.15 -17.52 -3.01
N VAL A 32 3.56 -17.13 -1.88
CA VAL A 32 2.11 -17.25 -1.65
C VAL A 32 1.31 -16.14 -2.34
N CYS A 33 1.96 -15.11 -2.86
CA CYS A 33 1.30 -13.98 -3.50
C CYS A 33 0.78 -14.33 -4.89
N ILE A 34 -0.50 -14.62 -5.01
CA ILE A 34 -1.15 -14.98 -6.29
C ILE A 34 -1.17 -13.84 -7.31
N PHE A 35 -0.92 -12.60 -6.87
CA PHE A 35 -0.83 -11.42 -7.74
C PHE A 35 0.61 -11.06 -8.11
N ASP A 36 1.59 -11.84 -7.64
CA ASP A 36 3.02 -11.64 -7.88
C ASP A 36 3.52 -10.20 -7.58
N CYS A 37 2.84 -9.52 -6.65
CA CYS A 37 3.15 -8.13 -6.32
C CYS A 37 4.30 -7.98 -5.32
N ILE A 38 4.66 -9.06 -4.61
CA ILE A 38 5.75 -9.04 -3.62
C ILE A 38 7.04 -9.51 -4.30
N LYS A 39 8.02 -8.63 -4.33
CA LYS A 39 9.37 -8.97 -4.85
C LYS A 39 10.37 -8.95 -3.71
N MET A 40 11.35 -9.85 -3.75
CA MET A 40 12.45 -9.83 -2.80
C MET A 40 13.46 -8.77 -3.23
N ARG A 41 13.73 -7.81 -2.37
CA ARG A 41 14.57 -6.65 -2.67
C ARG A 41 15.99 -7.07 -3.03
N ARG A 42 16.48 -6.58 -4.16
CA ARG A 42 17.86 -6.74 -4.61
C ARG A 42 18.65 -5.47 -4.29
N GLY A 43 19.91 -5.59 -3.93
CA GLY A 43 20.80 -4.45 -3.69
C GLY A 43 21.96 -4.76 -2.77
N PHE A 44 22.89 -3.82 -2.65
CA PHE A 44 24.10 -3.96 -1.85
C PHE A 44 23.92 -3.63 -0.36
N ASN A 45 22.78 -3.10 0.02
CA ASN A 45 22.50 -2.82 1.43
C ASN A 45 22.04 -4.10 2.13
N PHE A 46 22.96 -4.76 2.81
CA PHE A 46 22.73 -6.04 3.51
C PHE A 46 21.58 -6.01 4.53
N PHE A 47 21.29 -4.87 5.11
CA PHE A 47 20.22 -4.75 6.11
C PHE A 47 18.81 -4.86 5.51
N VAL A 48 18.64 -4.52 4.24
CA VAL A 48 17.34 -4.52 3.57
C VAL A 48 17.29 -5.45 2.35
N ALA A 49 18.45 -5.90 1.85
CA ALA A 49 18.51 -6.87 0.78
C ALA A 49 17.82 -8.18 1.20
N GLY A 50 17.14 -8.84 0.29
CA GLY A 50 16.43 -10.08 0.56
C GLY A 50 15.09 -9.89 1.31
N THR A 51 14.69 -8.67 1.65
CA THR A 51 13.40 -8.41 2.29
C THR A 51 12.29 -8.15 1.26
N PRO A 52 11.02 -8.51 1.55
CA PRO A 52 9.92 -8.30 0.61
C PRO A 52 9.58 -6.83 0.44
N GLU A 53 9.33 -6.44 -0.82
CA GLU A 53 8.86 -5.11 -1.19
C GLU A 53 7.77 -5.19 -2.26
N ILE A 54 6.94 -4.17 -2.35
CA ILE A 54 5.90 -4.00 -3.36
C ILE A 54 6.13 -2.68 -4.07
N ASN A 55 6.18 -2.74 -5.40
CA ASN A 55 6.13 -1.55 -6.25
C ASN A 55 4.72 -1.42 -6.83
N PRO A 56 3.89 -0.48 -6.34
CA PRO A 56 2.50 -0.39 -6.77
C PRO A 56 2.31 -0.13 -8.26
N ARG A 57 3.25 0.55 -8.90
CA ARG A 57 3.18 0.84 -10.34
C ARG A 57 3.36 -0.39 -11.21
N GLU A 58 4.18 -1.33 -10.76
CA GLU A 58 4.43 -2.58 -11.48
C GLU A 58 3.35 -3.61 -11.18
N ALA A 59 3.13 -3.90 -9.89
CA ALA A 59 2.13 -4.86 -9.43
C ALA A 59 1.57 -4.43 -8.06
N PRO A 60 0.32 -3.95 -8.00
CA PRO A 60 -0.29 -3.47 -6.77
C PRO A 60 -0.76 -4.60 -5.86
N CYS A 61 -0.88 -4.33 -4.56
CA CYS A 61 -1.43 -5.27 -3.59
C CYS A 61 -2.97 -5.33 -3.66
N HIS A 62 -3.53 -6.54 -3.68
CA HIS A 62 -4.98 -6.76 -3.68
C HIS A 62 -5.58 -7.00 -2.29
N LEU A 63 -4.82 -6.81 -1.21
CA LEU A 63 -5.25 -6.95 0.19
C LEU A 63 -5.82 -8.34 0.53
N CYS A 64 -5.33 -9.40 -0.08
CA CYS A 64 -5.76 -10.77 0.20
C CYS A 64 -5.18 -11.37 1.50
N LEU A 65 -4.21 -10.73 2.12
CA LEU A 65 -3.57 -11.01 3.41
C LEU A 65 -2.86 -12.38 3.54
N ARG A 66 -2.77 -13.17 2.47
CA ARG A 66 -2.11 -14.48 2.51
C ARG A 66 -0.65 -14.42 2.96
N CYS A 67 0.05 -13.33 2.64
CA CYS A 67 1.45 -13.14 2.99
C CYS A 67 1.66 -12.93 4.49
N SER A 68 0.72 -12.28 5.18
CA SER A 68 0.78 -12.11 6.62
C SER A 68 0.49 -13.41 7.37
N ALA A 69 -0.52 -14.16 6.92
CA ALA A 69 -0.90 -15.44 7.53
C ALA A 69 0.19 -16.52 7.44
N ILE A 70 1.07 -16.48 6.42
CA ILE A 70 2.14 -17.50 6.23
C ILE A 70 3.48 -17.10 6.89
N CYS A 71 3.61 -15.90 7.42
CA CYS A 71 4.89 -15.41 7.92
C CYS A 71 5.34 -16.14 9.19
N PRO A 72 6.42 -16.96 9.17
CA PRO A 72 6.80 -17.79 10.32
C PRO A 72 7.48 -17.02 11.45
N SER A 73 7.92 -15.79 11.17
CA SER A 73 8.69 -14.96 12.12
C SER A 73 7.90 -13.81 12.71
N ASP A 74 6.61 -13.69 12.38
CA ASP A 74 5.77 -12.54 12.73
C ASP A 74 6.35 -11.18 12.33
N ALA A 75 7.22 -11.15 11.32
CA ALA A 75 7.64 -9.92 10.68
C ALA A 75 6.45 -9.25 9.96
N LEU A 76 5.55 -10.08 9.43
CA LEU A 76 4.22 -9.70 8.97
C LEU A 76 3.20 -10.26 9.95
N LEU A 77 2.40 -9.40 10.54
CA LEU A 77 1.33 -9.78 11.47
C LEU A 77 0.07 -10.15 10.70
N ASP A 78 -0.60 -11.21 11.14
CA ASP A 78 -1.94 -11.52 10.66
C ASP A 78 -2.94 -10.54 11.29
N ILE A 79 -3.37 -9.57 10.49
CA ILE A 79 -4.25 -8.49 10.90
C ILE A 79 -5.46 -8.42 9.98
N PRO A 80 -6.63 -7.99 10.46
CA PRO A 80 -7.77 -7.78 9.59
C PRO A 80 -7.52 -6.63 8.60
N ILE A 81 -8.23 -6.67 7.47
CA ILE A 81 -8.06 -5.69 6.37
C ILE A 81 -8.26 -4.24 6.83
N GLU A 82 -9.08 -4.04 7.85
CA GLU A 82 -9.37 -2.73 8.44
C GLU A 82 -8.14 -2.10 9.10
N LYS A 83 -7.22 -2.92 9.59
CA LYS A 83 -5.99 -2.47 10.24
C LYS A 83 -4.80 -2.36 9.30
N VAL A 84 -4.98 -2.72 8.03
CA VAL A 84 -3.89 -2.63 7.04
C VAL A 84 -3.60 -1.17 6.70
N HIS A 85 -2.32 -0.80 6.86
CA HIS A 85 -1.83 0.53 6.51
C HIS A 85 -0.38 0.45 6.01
N MET A 86 -0.21 0.16 4.71
CA MET A 86 1.10 0.08 4.06
C MET A 86 1.64 1.45 3.64
N GLY A 87 0.74 2.39 3.45
CA GLY A 87 1.01 3.73 2.99
C GLY A 87 -0.29 4.51 2.83
N TYR A 88 -0.22 5.64 2.15
CA TYR A 88 -1.39 6.41 1.77
C TYR A 88 -1.28 6.89 0.33
N ALA A 89 -2.37 6.88 -0.39
CA ALA A 89 -2.43 7.40 -1.73
C ALA A 89 -2.65 8.92 -1.70
N ARG A 90 -1.82 9.65 -2.44
CA ARG A 90 -1.93 11.10 -2.64
C ARG A 90 -2.40 11.36 -4.05
N LEU A 91 -3.48 12.12 -4.20
CA LEU A 91 -4.01 12.53 -5.48
C LEU A 91 -3.51 13.93 -5.84
N ASP A 92 -2.90 14.05 -7.01
CA ASP A 92 -2.61 15.32 -7.65
C ASP A 92 -3.83 15.75 -8.50
N ARG A 93 -4.62 16.67 -7.95
CA ARG A 93 -5.84 17.15 -8.60
C ARG A 93 -5.58 17.85 -9.93
N SER A 94 -4.40 18.46 -10.09
CA SER A 94 -4.04 19.17 -11.32
C SER A 94 -3.81 18.24 -12.52
N LYS A 95 -3.58 16.93 -12.26
CA LYS A 95 -3.39 15.91 -13.28
C LYS A 95 -4.63 15.03 -13.49
N CYS A 96 -5.57 15.04 -12.55
CA CYS A 96 -6.71 14.14 -12.59
C CYS A 96 -7.75 14.62 -13.63
N TYR A 97 -8.13 13.76 -14.55
CA TYR A 97 -9.10 14.06 -15.60
C TYR A 97 -10.41 14.68 -15.10
N THR A 98 -10.97 14.14 -14.01
CA THR A 98 -12.25 14.65 -13.48
C THR A 98 -12.07 15.98 -12.75
N TRP A 99 -10.97 16.18 -12.04
CA TRP A 99 -10.68 17.44 -11.37
C TRP A 99 -10.33 18.56 -12.33
N THR A 100 -9.72 18.25 -13.49
CA THR A 100 -9.42 19.23 -14.55
C THR A 100 -10.61 19.46 -15.48
N GLY A 101 -11.64 18.63 -15.40
CA GLY A 101 -12.81 18.70 -16.30
C GLY A 101 -12.56 18.16 -17.72
N GLU A 102 -11.41 17.51 -17.96
CA GLU A 102 -11.06 16.98 -19.29
C GLU A 102 -11.91 15.77 -19.67
N LEU A 103 -12.18 14.87 -18.71
CA LEU A 103 -12.85 13.60 -18.97
C LEU A 103 -13.46 13.04 -17.70
N MET A 104 -14.63 12.41 -17.80
CA MET A 104 -15.20 11.62 -16.71
C MET A 104 -14.40 10.33 -16.53
N CYS A 105 -13.67 10.20 -15.41
CA CYS A 105 -12.86 9.03 -15.09
C CYS A 105 -13.12 8.57 -13.66
N ARG A 106 -13.39 7.28 -13.48
CA ARG A 106 -13.70 6.67 -12.18
C ARG A 106 -12.81 5.45 -11.89
N SER A 107 -11.75 5.23 -12.70
CA SER A 107 -10.92 4.02 -12.64
C SER A 107 -10.34 3.75 -11.25
N CYS A 108 -9.83 4.77 -10.55
CA CYS A 108 -9.28 4.63 -9.21
C CYS A 108 -10.35 4.22 -8.18
N TYR A 109 -11.54 4.78 -8.27
CA TYR A 109 -12.66 4.47 -7.38
C TYR A 109 -13.17 3.05 -7.62
N GLU A 110 -13.39 2.65 -8.88
CA GLU A 110 -13.92 1.33 -9.21
C GLU A 110 -12.94 0.20 -8.84
N ARG A 111 -11.64 0.46 -8.93
CA ARG A 111 -10.61 -0.52 -8.59
C ARG A 111 -10.26 -0.57 -7.10
N CYS A 112 -10.72 0.37 -6.29
CA CYS A 112 -10.40 0.37 -4.86
C CYS A 112 -11.15 -0.77 -4.13
N PRO A 113 -10.43 -1.73 -3.51
CA PRO A 113 -11.06 -2.88 -2.85
C PRO A 113 -11.78 -2.51 -1.56
N ILE A 114 -11.50 -1.33 -1.01
CA ILE A 114 -12.08 -0.80 0.22
C ILE A 114 -12.68 0.61 -0.01
N LYS A 115 -13.25 0.83 -1.20
CA LYS A 115 -13.75 2.15 -1.62
C LYS A 115 -14.76 2.76 -0.65
N TRP A 116 -15.62 1.95 -0.02
CA TRP A 116 -16.63 2.43 0.94
C TRP A 116 -16.08 3.18 2.16
N ARG A 117 -14.76 3.09 2.44
CA ARG A 117 -14.11 3.81 3.52
C ARG A 117 -12.90 4.62 3.07
N ALA A 118 -12.16 4.14 2.06
CA ALA A 118 -10.89 4.73 1.64
C ALA A 118 -11.04 5.82 0.58
N MET A 119 -12.20 5.91 -0.09
CA MET A 119 -12.41 6.85 -1.19
C MET A 119 -13.90 7.15 -1.37
N TYR A 120 -14.24 8.39 -1.65
CA TYR A 120 -15.58 8.78 -2.09
C TYR A 120 -15.51 9.68 -3.32
N LEU A 121 -16.65 9.90 -3.95
CA LEU A 121 -16.76 10.77 -5.12
C LEU A 121 -17.48 12.07 -4.72
N GLU A 122 -16.72 13.16 -4.60
CA GLU A 122 -17.26 14.49 -4.39
C GLU A 122 -18.06 14.92 -5.61
N GLY A 123 -19.29 15.41 -5.40
CA GLY A 123 -20.21 15.72 -6.52
C GLY A 123 -20.54 14.52 -7.42
N GLY A 124 -20.32 13.27 -6.93
CA GLY A 124 -20.57 12.05 -7.70
C GLY A 124 -19.51 11.72 -8.75
N MET A 125 -18.49 12.55 -8.94
CA MET A 125 -17.49 12.39 -10.01
C MET A 125 -16.05 12.48 -9.51
N ASN A 126 -15.72 13.43 -8.66
CA ASN A 126 -14.35 13.75 -8.29
C ASN A 126 -13.83 12.84 -7.17
N PRO A 127 -12.81 12.01 -7.39
CA PRO A 127 -12.31 11.12 -6.36
C PRO A 127 -11.62 11.89 -5.24
N VAL A 128 -11.98 11.56 -4.00
CA VAL A 128 -11.34 12.05 -2.78
C VAL A 128 -10.88 10.84 -1.97
N ILE A 129 -9.60 10.81 -1.62
CA ILE A 129 -9.00 9.73 -0.85
C ILE A 129 -9.02 10.13 0.62
N THR A 130 -9.49 9.22 1.47
CA THR A 130 -9.59 9.44 2.91
C THR A 130 -8.32 8.95 3.63
N ASP A 131 -8.21 9.28 4.90
CA ASP A 131 -7.16 8.80 5.80
C ASP A 131 -7.24 7.29 6.10
N GLN A 132 -8.36 6.64 5.76
CA GLN A 132 -8.56 5.20 5.91
C GLN A 132 -8.01 4.38 4.73
N CYS A 133 -7.26 5.03 3.84
CA CYS A 133 -6.58 4.36 2.74
C CYS A 133 -5.54 3.37 3.27
N ALA A 134 -5.59 2.12 2.79
CA ALA A 134 -4.62 1.07 3.15
C ALA A 134 -3.28 1.19 2.40
N GLY A 135 -3.19 2.04 1.37
CA GLY A 135 -1.97 2.20 0.57
C GLY A 135 -1.66 1.02 -0.35
N CYS A 136 -2.66 0.27 -0.78
CA CYS A 136 -2.45 -0.94 -1.60
C CYS A 136 -1.91 -0.67 -3.02
N GLY A 137 -2.13 0.55 -3.54
CA GLY A 137 -1.59 0.99 -4.82
C GLY A 137 -2.40 0.68 -6.05
N LEU A 138 -3.56 0.01 -5.94
CA LEU A 138 -4.43 -0.26 -7.09
C LEU A 138 -4.85 1.00 -7.84
N CYS A 139 -5.16 2.08 -7.11
CA CYS A 139 -5.53 3.36 -7.70
C CYS A 139 -4.35 4.05 -8.43
N GLU A 140 -3.12 3.87 -7.94
CA GLU A 140 -1.90 4.35 -8.61
C GLU A 140 -1.66 3.59 -9.91
N HIS A 141 -1.78 2.25 -9.85
CA HIS A 141 -1.55 1.36 -10.99
C HIS A 141 -2.49 1.63 -12.16
N VAL A 142 -3.78 1.87 -11.86
CA VAL A 142 -4.81 2.04 -12.91
C VAL A 142 -4.98 3.47 -13.38
N CYS A 143 -4.30 4.44 -12.78
CA CYS A 143 -4.46 5.84 -13.14
C CYS A 143 -3.79 6.16 -14.48
N PRO A 144 -4.53 6.48 -15.55
CA PRO A 144 -3.95 6.71 -16.87
C PRO A 144 -3.09 7.97 -16.94
N LYS A 145 -3.34 8.95 -16.07
CA LYS A 145 -2.56 10.20 -15.97
C LYS A 145 -1.41 10.14 -14.95
N GLY A 146 -1.29 9.03 -14.20
CA GLY A 146 -0.34 8.99 -13.09
C GLY A 146 -0.59 10.06 -12.03
N ALA A 147 -1.86 10.46 -11.87
CA ALA A 147 -2.26 11.50 -10.92
C ALA A 147 -2.26 11.01 -9.46
N ILE A 148 -2.09 9.71 -9.23
CA ILE A 148 -2.07 9.14 -7.88
C ILE A 148 -0.71 8.52 -7.63
N GLU A 149 -0.19 8.78 -6.45
CA GLU A 149 1.06 8.21 -5.96
C GLU A 149 0.86 7.68 -4.54
N VAL A 150 1.27 6.42 -4.29
CA VAL A 150 1.25 5.87 -2.93
C VAL A 150 2.55 6.20 -2.22
N ILE A 151 2.42 6.82 -1.07
CA ILE A 151 3.54 7.19 -0.20
C ILE A 151 3.63 6.15 0.91
N PRO A 152 4.73 5.38 1.01
CA PRO A 152 4.91 4.41 2.06
C PRO A 152 4.93 5.08 3.44
N THR A 153 4.25 4.51 4.41
CA THR A 153 4.45 4.86 5.81
C THR A 153 5.72 4.16 6.28
N ARG A 154 6.79 4.90 6.45
CA ARG A 154 8.08 4.37 6.96
C ARG A 154 8.00 3.93 8.42
N PHE A 155 6.96 4.35 9.08
CA PHE A 155 6.61 3.97 10.44
C PHE A 155 5.17 3.48 10.39
N GLN A 156 4.96 2.18 10.34
CA GLN A 156 3.66 1.63 10.70
C GLN A 156 3.50 1.83 12.21
N GLN A 157 3.14 3.05 12.58
CA GLN A 157 2.44 3.22 13.83
C GLN A 157 1.13 2.46 13.65
N THR A 158 0.99 1.36 14.36
CA THR A 158 -0.32 0.83 14.65
C THR A 158 -1.19 2.02 15.02
N ARG A 159 -2.22 2.29 14.24
CA ARG A 159 -3.24 3.25 14.65
C ARG A 159 -3.74 2.77 16.01
N THR A 160 -3.24 3.36 17.05
CA THR A 160 -3.91 3.33 18.35
C THR A 160 -5.20 4.07 18.12
N ASP A 161 -6.29 3.34 18.32
CA ASP A 161 -7.65 3.88 18.28
C ASP A 161 -7.71 5.17 19.10
N SER A 162 -7.72 6.30 18.42
CA SER A 162 -8.14 7.56 19.03
C SER A 162 -9.69 7.61 19.01
N SER A 163 -10.28 6.66 19.73
CA SER A 163 -11.68 6.66 20.12
C SER A 163 -11.77 6.49 21.62
N GLU A 164 -11.14 7.42 22.35
CA GLU A 164 -11.50 7.71 23.72
C GLU A 164 -11.53 9.23 23.88
N GLY A 165 -12.73 9.76 24.03
CA GLY A 165 -12.92 11.10 24.59
C GLY A 165 -13.74 12.06 23.75
N ALA A 166 -15.07 11.95 23.81
CA ALA A 166 -16.01 13.00 24.27
C ALA A 166 -17.43 12.53 24.06
#